data_493907ef30675b314d8a84759e603aad
#
_entry.id   493907ef30675b314d8a84759e603aad
#
_cell.length_a   1.000
_cell.length_b   1.000
_cell.length_c   1.000
_cell.angle_alpha   90.00
_cell.angle_beta   90.00
_cell.angle_gamma   90.00
#
_symmetry.space_group_name_H-M   'P 1'
#
loop_
_entity.id
_entity.type
_entity.pdbx_description
1 polymer ?
#
loop_
_entity_poly.entity_id
_entity_poly.type
_entity_poly.pdbx_seq_one_letter_code
_entity_poly.pdbx_strand_id
1 'polypeptide(L)'
;VLNLWSKLYAYIAQANQILENLEAHQDAIDSSISNSSLEKAAIQGSATEMLIGEVRFLRAYAYFTLYRYYGGVPLITKPTGPKPAYVPRATRQEIFKFLYDEMEYALSKCADNNSGIAYGRVTRGAVAGMLAKTKIFHASYIRRAEMYGDKIAENTTGELSTVSLYADAVKLCDDIISGVYGSYELEDYYPAVFTKRNKEIMFSVLAEEGIGTGNKIPMGFAGEAKYGATNGVHLTSW
;
A
#
# COMPACT_ATOMS: atom_id res chain seq x y z
N VAL A 1 -13.51 7.92 -13.62
CA VAL A 1 -12.11 8.34 -13.56
C VAL A 1 -11.93 9.48 -12.57
N LEU A 2 -12.70 10.58 -12.67
CA LEU A 2 -12.64 11.72 -11.73
C LEU A 2 -12.93 11.33 -10.27
N ASN A 3 -13.83 10.38 -10.05
CA ASN A 3 -14.17 9.91 -8.70
C ASN A 3 -12.97 9.20 -8.01
N LEU A 4 -12.16 8.42 -8.75
CA LEU A 4 -10.98 7.76 -8.19
C LEU A 4 -9.92 8.78 -7.77
N TRP A 5 -9.63 9.77 -8.62
CA TRP A 5 -8.70 10.87 -8.32
C TRP A 5 -9.08 11.58 -7.01
N SER A 6 -10.32 12.06 -6.93
CA SER A 6 -10.79 12.80 -5.76
C SER A 6 -10.75 11.96 -4.47
N LYS A 7 -11.13 10.68 -4.56
CA LYS A 7 -11.08 9.78 -3.41
C LYS A 7 -9.64 9.54 -2.94
N LEU A 8 -8.71 9.26 -3.85
CA LEU A 8 -7.31 9.01 -3.48
C LEU A 8 -6.66 10.26 -2.86
N TYR A 9 -6.94 11.45 -3.40
CA TYR A 9 -6.45 12.69 -2.77
C TYR A 9 -7.11 13.00 -1.43
N ALA A 10 -8.37 12.62 -1.23
CA ALA A 10 -9.00 12.70 0.10
C ALA A 10 -8.31 11.78 1.12
N TYR A 11 -7.95 10.54 0.71
CA TYR A 11 -7.15 9.65 1.56
C TYR A 11 -5.77 10.22 1.88
N ILE A 12 -5.09 10.79 0.88
CA ILE A 12 -3.79 11.43 1.07
C ILE A 12 -3.88 12.60 2.04
N ALA A 13 -4.92 13.43 1.93
CA ALA A 13 -5.13 14.55 2.84
C ALA A 13 -5.36 14.07 4.28
N GLN A 14 -6.16 13.02 4.48
CA GLN A 14 -6.36 12.39 5.79
C GLN A 14 -5.04 11.79 6.33
N ALA A 15 -4.29 11.08 5.49
CA ALA A 15 -2.99 10.53 5.89
C ALA A 15 -2.01 11.62 6.34
N ASN A 16 -1.94 12.73 5.60
CA ASN A 16 -1.10 13.86 5.98
C ASN A 16 -1.50 14.47 7.33
N GLN A 17 -2.81 14.62 7.59
CA GLN A 17 -3.31 15.12 8.87
C GLN A 17 -3.00 14.17 10.03
N ILE A 18 -3.16 12.85 9.80
CA ILE A 18 -2.84 11.84 10.82
C ILE A 18 -1.34 11.87 11.12
N LEU A 19 -0.48 11.93 10.09
CA LEU A 19 0.99 11.96 10.28
C LEU A 19 1.41 13.19 11.07
N GLU A 20 0.90 14.38 10.73
CA GLU A 20 1.20 15.60 11.48
C GLU A 20 0.79 15.47 12.96
N ASN A 21 -0.38 14.92 13.25
CA ASN A 21 -0.85 14.70 14.62
C ASN A 21 -0.02 13.65 15.37
N LEU A 22 0.36 12.53 14.72
CA LEU A 22 1.19 11.49 15.33
C LEU A 22 2.59 12.03 15.67
N GLU A 23 3.19 12.78 14.75
CA GLU A 23 4.52 13.38 14.93
C GLU A 23 4.51 14.46 16.03
N ALA A 24 3.43 15.26 16.11
CA ALA A 24 3.30 16.32 17.13
C ALA A 24 3.02 15.81 18.55
N HIS A 25 2.48 14.60 18.72
CA HIS A 25 2.03 14.08 20.00
C HIS A 25 2.64 12.72 20.36
N GLN A 26 3.78 12.38 19.79
CA GLN A 26 4.40 11.05 19.91
C GLN A 26 4.54 10.58 21.36
N ASP A 27 5.14 11.39 22.24
CA ASP A 27 5.38 11.03 23.64
C ASP A 27 4.06 10.79 24.42
N ALA A 28 3.03 11.57 24.15
CA ALA A 28 1.72 11.41 24.79
C ALA A 28 1.02 10.14 24.31
N ILE A 29 1.14 9.80 23.02
CA ILE A 29 0.55 8.61 22.44
C ILE A 29 1.29 7.37 22.97
N ASP A 30 2.61 7.33 22.95
CA ASP A 30 3.40 6.22 23.44
C ASP A 30 3.12 5.97 24.94
N SER A 31 3.00 7.03 25.74
CA SER A 31 2.60 6.90 27.15
C SER A 31 1.19 6.36 27.34
N SER A 32 0.26 6.67 26.46
CA SER A 32 -1.13 6.19 26.54
C SER A 32 -1.30 4.75 26.08
N ILE A 33 -0.41 4.28 25.20
CA ILE A 33 -0.44 2.92 24.63
C ILE A 33 0.29 1.93 25.55
N SER A 34 1.16 2.39 26.46
CA SER A 34 1.84 1.52 27.44
C SER A 34 0.81 0.75 28.26
N ASN A 35 0.76 -0.56 28.10
CA ASN A 35 -0.21 -1.58 28.58
C ASN A 35 -1.27 -2.03 27.57
N SER A 36 -1.21 -1.57 26.30
CA SER A 36 -2.10 -2.05 25.26
C SER A 36 -1.60 -3.35 24.60
N SER A 37 -2.44 -3.98 23.78
CA SER A 37 -2.03 -5.12 22.96
C SER A 37 -0.96 -4.77 21.91
N LEU A 38 -0.81 -3.48 21.59
CA LEU A 38 0.21 -2.99 20.64
C LEU A 38 1.61 -3.02 21.26
N GLU A 39 1.74 -2.74 22.57
CA GLU A 39 3.02 -2.84 23.28
C GLU A 39 3.54 -4.28 23.37
N LYS A 40 2.62 -5.25 23.40
CA LYS A 40 2.96 -6.68 23.44
C LYS A 40 3.33 -7.26 22.09
N ALA A 41 3.02 -6.56 21.00
CA ALA A 41 3.45 -6.94 19.66
C ALA A 41 4.96 -6.72 19.52
N ALA A 42 5.65 -7.62 18.84
CA ALA A 42 7.06 -7.42 18.48
C ALA A 42 7.16 -6.34 17.40
N ILE A 43 7.18 -5.07 17.82
CA ILE A 43 7.29 -3.90 16.97
C ILE A 43 8.73 -3.42 16.89
N GLN A 44 9.07 -2.78 15.77
CA GLN A 44 10.40 -2.23 15.50
C GLN A 44 10.45 -0.75 15.95
N GLY A 45 10.49 -0.51 17.24
CA GLY A 45 10.51 0.85 17.81
C GLY A 45 9.28 1.13 18.69
N SER A 46 8.80 2.40 18.71
CA SER A 46 7.64 2.77 19.49
C SER A 46 6.33 2.44 18.77
N ALA A 47 5.23 2.39 19.53
CA ALA A 47 3.90 2.18 18.96
C ALA A 47 3.51 3.30 17.99
N THR A 48 3.89 4.54 18.30
CA THR A 48 3.65 5.70 17.40
C THR A 48 4.46 5.58 16.11
N GLU A 49 5.72 5.15 16.16
CA GLU A 49 6.52 4.90 14.95
C GLU A 49 5.89 3.83 14.06
N MET A 50 5.34 2.77 14.65
CA MET A 50 4.60 1.74 13.91
C MET A 50 3.36 2.31 13.25
N LEU A 51 2.56 3.12 13.97
CA LEU A 51 1.38 3.80 13.39
C LEU A 51 1.77 4.73 12.24
N ILE A 52 2.84 5.51 12.40
CA ILE A 52 3.40 6.34 11.32
C ILE A 52 3.77 5.47 10.11
N GLY A 53 4.42 4.33 10.33
CA GLY A 53 4.77 3.39 9.27
C GLY A 53 3.55 2.89 8.49
N GLU A 54 2.49 2.50 9.18
CA GLU A 54 1.24 2.06 8.56
C GLU A 54 0.58 3.18 7.73
N VAL A 55 0.52 4.39 8.26
CA VAL A 55 -0.08 5.53 7.53
C VAL A 55 0.76 5.92 6.31
N ARG A 56 2.09 5.89 6.43
CA ARG A 56 3.00 6.11 5.29
C ARG A 56 2.81 5.05 4.20
N PHE A 57 2.69 3.78 4.57
CA PHE A 57 2.38 2.71 3.62
C PHE A 57 1.07 2.97 2.87
N LEU A 58 0.00 3.32 3.58
CA LEU A 58 -1.31 3.60 2.97
C LEU A 58 -1.24 4.82 2.05
N ARG A 59 -0.51 5.86 2.42
CA ARG A 59 -0.27 7.05 1.59
C ARG A 59 0.51 6.69 0.32
N ALA A 60 1.57 5.90 0.46
CA ALA A 60 2.34 5.40 -0.68
C ALA A 60 1.48 4.53 -1.61
N TYR A 61 0.64 3.66 -1.07
CA TYR A 61 -0.30 2.86 -1.86
C TYR A 61 -1.26 3.72 -2.68
N ALA A 62 -1.78 4.81 -2.08
CA ALA A 62 -2.64 5.76 -2.79
C ALA A 62 -1.88 6.47 -3.92
N TYR A 63 -0.66 6.93 -3.68
CA TYR A 63 0.17 7.56 -4.72
C TYR A 63 0.61 6.59 -5.81
N PHE A 64 0.96 5.35 -5.48
CA PHE A 64 1.26 4.33 -6.48
C PHE A 64 0.04 4.05 -7.36
N THR A 65 -1.15 3.99 -6.77
CA THR A 65 -2.40 3.84 -7.52
C THR A 65 -2.65 5.04 -8.45
N LEU A 66 -2.50 6.27 -7.95
CA LEU A 66 -2.60 7.49 -8.75
C LEU A 66 -1.62 7.46 -9.94
N TYR A 67 -0.35 7.12 -9.66
CA TYR A 67 0.67 7.06 -10.70
C TYR A 67 0.34 6.05 -11.80
N ARG A 68 -0.17 4.88 -11.44
CA ARG A 68 -0.55 3.84 -12.41
C ARG A 68 -1.66 4.26 -13.36
N TYR A 69 -2.59 5.12 -12.89
CA TYR A 69 -3.72 5.58 -13.71
C TYR A 69 -3.46 6.90 -14.43
N TYR A 70 -2.66 7.80 -13.85
CA TYR A 70 -2.54 9.18 -14.30
C TYR A 70 -1.11 9.63 -14.64
N GLY A 71 -0.10 8.78 -14.42
CA GLY A 71 1.30 9.15 -14.54
C GLY A 71 1.73 10.15 -13.48
N GLY A 72 2.53 11.16 -13.83
CA GLY A 72 2.91 12.22 -12.89
C GLY A 72 1.70 12.92 -12.29
N VAL A 73 1.72 13.10 -10.98
CA VAL A 73 0.64 13.71 -10.19
C VAL A 73 1.23 14.70 -9.18
N PRO A 74 0.48 15.69 -8.70
CA PRO A 74 0.95 16.57 -7.63
C PRO A 74 1.30 15.80 -6.36
N LEU A 75 2.51 15.99 -5.82
CA LEU A 75 2.92 15.44 -4.52
C LEU A 75 2.54 16.40 -3.41
N ILE A 76 1.55 16.03 -2.61
CA ILE A 76 1.04 16.79 -1.46
C ILE A 76 1.36 15.97 -0.21
N THR A 77 2.42 16.31 0.49
CA THR A 77 2.96 15.53 1.61
C THR A 77 2.66 16.12 2.98
N LYS A 78 2.00 17.28 3.00
CA LYS A 78 1.58 17.97 4.24
C LYS A 78 0.13 18.39 4.12
N PRO A 79 -0.57 18.62 5.26
CA PRO A 79 -1.89 19.20 5.23
C PRO A 79 -1.91 20.53 4.47
N THR A 80 -2.89 20.69 3.61
CA THR A 80 -3.09 21.93 2.87
C THR A 80 -4.08 22.83 3.60
N GLY A 81 -3.75 24.11 3.69
CA GLY A 81 -4.67 25.10 4.24
C GLY A 81 -5.94 25.29 3.37
N PRO A 82 -6.87 26.15 3.81
CA PRO A 82 -8.16 26.34 3.15
C PRO A 82 -8.07 26.90 1.71
N LYS A 83 -6.92 27.43 1.32
CA LYS A 83 -6.64 27.83 -0.07
C LYS A 83 -5.57 26.92 -0.64
N PRO A 84 -5.95 25.92 -1.44
CA PRO A 84 -4.97 25.04 -2.06
C PRO A 84 -4.08 25.86 -3.00
N ALA A 85 -2.77 25.85 -2.73
CA ALA A 85 -1.79 26.37 -3.67
C ALA A 85 -1.77 25.46 -4.92
N TYR A 86 -1.53 26.06 -6.09
CA TYR A 86 -1.29 25.27 -7.29
C TYR A 86 0.00 24.44 -7.08
N VAL A 87 -0.12 23.14 -7.11
CA VAL A 87 1.00 22.20 -7.05
C VAL A 87 1.14 21.56 -8.43
N PRO A 88 2.28 21.76 -9.12
CA PRO A 88 2.52 21.13 -10.42
C PRO A 88 2.59 19.59 -10.27
N ARG A 89 2.46 18.90 -11.41
CA ARG A 89 2.70 17.47 -11.44
C ARG A 89 4.17 17.17 -11.14
N ALA A 90 4.39 16.26 -10.23
CA ALA A 90 5.73 15.75 -9.97
C ALA A 90 6.22 14.85 -11.11
N THR A 91 7.51 14.85 -11.30
CA THR A 91 8.18 13.94 -12.23
C THR A 91 8.07 12.49 -11.76
N ARG A 92 8.34 11.56 -12.64
CA ARG A 92 8.39 10.14 -12.31
C ARG A 92 9.42 9.86 -11.22
N GLN A 93 10.63 10.39 -11.35
CA GLN A 93 11.70 10.25 -10.37
C GLN A 93 11.27 10.71 -8.98
N GLU A 94 10.65 11.89 -8.88
CA GLU A 94 10.17 12.42 -7.60
C GLU A 94 9.10 11.51 -6.99
N ILE A 95 8.19 10.97 -7.80
CA ILE A 95 7.15 10.06 -7.30
C ILE A 95 7.76 8.74 -6.82
N PHE A 96 8.62 8.09 -7.61
CA PHE A 96 9.21 6.82 -7.19
C PHE A 96 10.14 6.98 -6.01
N LYS A 97 10.93 8.07 -5.95
CA LYS A 97 11.70 8.38 -4.76
C LYS A 97 10.82 8.50 -3.52
N PHE A 98 9.74 9.25 -3.61
CA PHE A 98 8.77 9.38 -2.53
C PHE A 98 8.18 8.01 -2.14
N LEU A 99 7.77 7.18 -3.09
CA LEU A 99 7.23 5.85 -2.82
C LEU A 99 8.23 4.96 -2.09
N TYR A 100 9.49 5.00 -2.47
CA TYR A 100 10.55 4.24 -1.80
C TYR A 100 10.78 4.75 -0.38
N ASP A 101 10.96 6.04 -0.20
CA ASP A 101 11.17 6.67 1.12
C ASP A 101 10.02 6.32 2.09
N GLU A 102 8.77 6.33 1.63
CA GLU A 102 7.60 5.98 2.43
C GLU A 102 7.55 4.50 2.79
N MET A 103 7.75 3.62 1.79
CA MET A 103 7.67 2.18 1.99
C MET A 103 8.86 1.63 2.76
N GLU A 104 10.07 2.14 2.57
CA GLU A 104 11.26 1.75 3.33
C GLU A 104 11.13 2.14 4.80
N TYR A 105 10.61 3.34 5.09
CA TYR A 105 10.27 3.70 6.45
C TYR A 105 9.23 2.74 7.05
N ALA A 106 8.14 2.46 6.34
CA ALA A 106 7.12 1.53 6.80
C ALA A 106 7.69 0.12 7.04
N LEU A 107 8.57 -0.37 6.15
CA LEU A 107 9.24 -1.65 6.29
C LEU A 107 10.10 -1.72 7.55
N SER A 108 10.70 -0.60 7.96
CA SER A 108 11.54 -0.53 9.15
C SER A 108 10.74 -0.43 10.46
N LYS A 109 9.44 -0.06 10.42
CA LYS A 109 8.66 0.27 11.63
C LYS A 109 7.41 -0.57 11.82
N CYS A 110 6.80 -1.09 10.77
CA CYS A 110 5.64 -1.97 10.89
C CYS A 110 6.00 -3.29 11.58
N ALA A 111 5.00 -3.95 12.15
CA ALA A 111 5.15 -5.24 12.81
C ALA A 111 5.07 -6.40 11.82
N ASP A 112 5.61 -7.56 12.21
CA ASP A 112 5.44 -8.81 11.46
C ASP A 112 4.03 -9.40 11.67
N ASN A 113 3.55 -10.22 10.75
CA ASN A 113 2.22 -10.82 10.85
C ASN A 113 2.06 -11.81 12.02
N ASN A 114 3.17 -12.35 12.52
CA ASN A 114 3.23 -13.26 13.65
C ASN A 114 3.57 -12.58 15.00
N SER A 115 3.63 -11.25 15.03
CA SER A 115 3.97 -10.47 16.23
C SER A 115 2.82 -10.31 17.24
N GLY A 116 1.63 -10.84 16.93
CA GLY A 116 0.44 -10.70 17.78
C GLY A 116 -0.40 -9.46 17.50
N ILE A 117 -0.08 -8.68 16.46
CA ILE A 117 -0.93 -7.55 16.03
C ILE A 117 -2.28 -8.03 15.48
N ALA A 118 -3.28 -7.17 15.55
CA ALA A 118 -4.62 -7.48 15.04
C ALA A 118 -4.59 -7.74 13.53
N TYR A 119 -5.34 -8.76 13.11
CA TYR A 119 -5.52 -9.07 11.70
C TYR A 119 -6.07 -7.89 10.92
N GLY A 120 -5.55 -7.67 9.72
CA GLY A 120 -5.95 -6.55 8.84
C GLY A 120 -5.11 -5.29 9.00
N ARG A 121 -4.19 -5.25 9.96
CA ARG A 121 -3.18 -4.18 10.04
C ARG A 121 -2.10 -4.35 8.98
N VAL A 122 -1.41 -3.26 8.68
CA VAL A 122 -0.27 -3.30 7.75
C VAL A 122 0.90 -4.03 8.42
N THR A 123 1.44 -5.03 7.75
CA THR A 123 2.59 -5.82 8.21
C THR A 123 3.83 -5.54 7.38
N ARG A 124 5.02 -5.84 7.91
CA ARG A 124 6.28 -5.72 7.15
C ARG A 124 6.25 -6.54 5.87
N GLY A 125 5.66 -7.73 5.89
CA GLY A 125 5.51 -8.55 4.68
C GLY A 125 4.62 -7.89 3.63
N ALA A 126 3.51 -7.26 4.04
CA ALA A 126 2.66 -6.49 3.13
C ALA A 126 3.42 -5.31 2.49
N VAL A 127 4.23 -4.61 3.30
CA VAL A 127 5.08 -3.51 2.82
C VAL A 127 6.15 -4.02 1.85
N ALA A 128 6.85 -5.10 2.20
CA ALA A 128 7.89 -5.71 1.36
C ALA A 128 7.33 -6.16 0.00
N GLY A 129 6.18 -6.84 0.00
CA GLY A 129 5.52 -7.26 -1.23
C GLY A 129 5.10 -6.09 -2.12
N MET A 130 4.59 -5.01 -1.51
CA MET A 130 4.21 -3.80 -2.25
C MET A 130 5.44 -3.04 -2.76
N LEU A 131 6.52 -2.98 -1.99
CA LEU A 131 7.78 -2.37 -2.39
C LEU A 131 8.41 -3.14 -3.56
N ALA A 132 8.46 -4.47 -3.49
CA ALA A 132 8.91 -5.33 -4.60
C ALA A 132 8.10 -5.06 -5.87
N LYS A 133 6.76 -5.03 -5.76
CA LYS A 133 5.86 -4.70 -6.88
C LYS A 133 6.13 -3.32 -7.46
N THR A 134 6.39 -2.34 -6.61
CA THR A 134 6.69 -0.96 -7.03
C THR A 134 8.02 -0.89 -7.78
N LYS A 135 9.06 -1.58 -7.29
CA LYS A 135 10.37 -1.68 -7.96
C LYS A 135 10.27 -2.39 -9.32
N ILE A 136 9.55 -3.51 -9.41
CA ILE A 136 9.29 -4.21 -10.67
C ILE A 136 8.55 -3.33 -11.66
N PHE A 137 7.53 -2.60 -11.20
CA PHE A 137 6.76 -1.70 -12.05
C PHE A 137 7.65 -0.58 -12.60
N HIS A 138 8.47 0.04 -11.74
CA HIS A 138 9.40 1.09 -12.14
C HIS A 138 10.44 0.57 -13.15
N ALA A 139 11.10 -0.54 -12.86
CA ALA A 139 12.07 -1.18 -13.76
C ALA A 139 11.46 -1.52 -15.12
N SER A 140 10.26 -2.10 -15.13
CA SER A 140 9.54 -2.44 -16.36
C SER A 140 9.19 -1.21 -17.19
N TYR A 141 8.87 -0.10 -16.53
CA TYR A 141 8.56 1.16 -17.20
C TYR A 141 9.81 1.77 -17.84
N ILE A 142 10.95 1.80 -17.12
CA ILE A 142 12.24 2.27 -17.65
C ILE A 142 12.63 1.41 -18.86
N ARG A 143 12.60 0.09 -18.73
CA ARG A 143 12.93 -0.84 -19.82
C ARG A 143 12.05 -0.61 -21.06
N ARG A 144 10.77 -0.36 -20.86
CA ARG A 144 9.86 -0.06 -21.97
C ARG A 144 10.24 1.25 -22.66
N ALA A 145 10.56 2.30 -21.91
CA ALA A 145 11.00 3.58 -22.45
C ALA A 145 12.29 3.43 -23.28
N GLU A 146 13.24 2.64 -22.80
CA GLU A 146 14.48 2.32 -23.53
C GLU A 146 14.19 1.57 -24.85
N MET A 147 13.31 0.56 -24.81
CA MET A 147 12.97 -0.26 -26.00
C MET A 147 12.26 0.51 -27.08
N TYR A 148 11.43 1.49 -26.74
CA TYR A 148 10.62 2.24 -27.70
C TYR A 148 11.19 3.64 -28.01
N GLY A 149 12.39 3.95 -27.52
CA GLY A 149 13.05 5.23 -27.78
C GLY A 149 12.31 6.44 -27.21
N ASP A 150 11.49 6.22 -26.17
CA ASP A 150 10.82 7.30 -25.48
C ASP A 150 11.86 8.20 -24.84
N LYS A 151 11.88 9.48 -25.26
CA LYS A 151 12.80 10.51 -24.73
C LYS A 151 12.57 10.84 -23.26
N ILE A 152 11.68 10.11 -22.59
CA ILE A 152 11.45 10.15 -21.16
C ILE A 152 12.48 9.23 -20.45
N ALA A 153 13.69 9.16 -20.99
CA ALA A 153 14.79 8.48 -20.34
C ALA A 153 15.07 9.17 -19.00
N GLU A 154 14.57 8.59 -17.93
CA GLU A 154 15.12 8.86 -16.64
C GLU A 154 16.60 8.49 -16.67
N ASN A 155 17.39 9.23 -15.94
CA ASN A 155 18.79 8.90 -15.76
C ASN A 155 18.87 7.53 -15.08
N THR A 156 19.02 6.48 -15.87
CA THR A 156 19.04 5.08 -15.41
C THR A 156 20.41 4.66 -14.89
N THR A 157 21.29 5.62 -14.63
CA THR A 157 22.61 5.36 -14.08
C THR A 157 22.56 5.23 -12.55
N GLY A 158 23.37 4.34 -12.00
CA GLY A 158 23.51 4.16 -10.57
C GLY A 158 22.40 3.28 -9.94
N GLU A 159 21.95 3.66 -8.75
CA GLU A 159 21.02 2.89 -7.91
C GLU A 159 19.63 2.66 -8.54
N LEU A 160 19.25 3.52 -9.50
CA LEU A 160 17.97 3.43 -10.20
C LEU A 160 18.04 2.70 -11.55
N SER A 161 19.08 1.92 -11.79
CA SER A 161 19.15 1.08 -13.00
C SER A 161 18.07 -0.02 -12.96
N THR A 162 17.58 -0.42 -14.12
CA THR A 162 16.65 -1.56 -14.23
C THR A 162 17.17 -2.81 -13.56
N VAL A 163 18.47 -3.06 -13.67
CA VAL A 163 19.14 -4.23 -13.07
C VAL A 163 19.07 -4.17 -11.54
N SER A 164 19.40 -3.03 -10.93
CA SER A 164 19.37 -2.90 -9.48
C SER A 164 17.94 -2.98 -8.94
N LEU A 165 16.97 -2.37 -9.62
CA LEU A 165 15.55 -2.43 -9.21
C LEU A 165 15.00 -3.86 -9.24
N TYR A 166 15.35 -4.67 -10.26
CA TYR A 166 14.96 -6.07 -10.30
C TYR A 166 15.69 -6.88 -9.21
N ALA A 167 16.98 -6.65 -8.99
CA ALA A 167 17.75 -7.32 -7.94
C ALA A 167 17.17 -7.06 -6.54
N ASP A 168 16.84 -5.81 -6.26
CA ASP A 168 16.16 -5.41 -5.00
C ASP A 168 14.80 -6.09 -4.85
N ALA A 169 14.03 -6.15 -5.93
CA ALA A 169 12.72 -6.81 -5.89
C ALA A 169 12.85 -8.31 -5.63
N VAL A 170 13.82 -8.98 -6.26
CA VAL A 170 14.14 -10.41 -6.00
C VAL A 170 14.51 -10.59 -4.54
N LYS A 171 15.43 -9.76 -4.02
CA LYS A 171 15.83 -9.83 -2.60
C LYS A 171 14.63 -9.68 -1.66
N LEU A 172 13.74 -8.73 -1.90
CA LEU A 172 12.53 -8.56 -1.07
C LEU A 172 11.62 -9.79 -1.13
N CYS A 173 11.47 -10.43 -2.30
CA CYS A 173 10.71 -11.67 -2.44
C CYS A 173 11.37 -12.83 -1.68
N ASP A 174 12.68 -12.98 -1.79
CA ASP A 174 13.45 -14.00 -1.06
C ASP A 174 13.35 -13.80 0.46
N ASP A 175 13.44 -12.56 0.92
CA ASP A 175 13.26 -12.20 2.32
C ASP A 175 11.84 -12.55 2.84
N ILE A 176 10.80 -12.36 2.01
CA ILE A 176 9.43 -12.78 2.35
C ILE A 176 9.34 -14.31 2.44
N ILE A 177 9.84 -15.02 1.43
CA ILE A 177 9.79 -16.49 1.35
C ILE A 177 10.57 -17.14 2.51
N SER A 178 11.70 -16.55 2.89
CA SER A 178 12.52 -17.02 4.02
C SER A 178 12.01 -16.61 5.40
N GLY A 179 10.91 -15.84 5.46
CA GLY A 179 10.26 -15.47 6.73
C GLY A 179 10.89 -14.29 7.46
N VAL A 180 11.73 -13.48 6.81
CA VAL A 180 12.35 -12.28 7.42
C VAL A 180 11.31 -11.25 7.88
N TYR A 181 10.16 -11.20 7.21
CA TYR A 181 9.08 -10.24 7.48
C TYR A 181 7.80 -10.91 8.01
N GLY A 182 7.95 -12.07 8.65
CA GLY A 182 6.84 -12.85 9.18
C GLY A 182 6.64 -14.17 8.45
N SER A 183 5.59 -14.91 8.81
CA SER A 183 5.31 -16.23 8.26
C SER A 183 4.18 -16.18 7.25
N TYR A 184 4.47 -16.51 6.01
CA TYR A 184 3.53 -16.63 4.91
C TYR A 184 3.68 -17.99 4.24
N GLU A 185 2.56 -18.63 3.91
CA GLU A 185 2.52 -19.94 3.29
C GLU A 185 1.45 -19.93 2.19
N LEU A 186 1.67 -20.67 1.12
CA LEU A 186 0.63 -20.88 0.10
C LEU A 186 -0.46 -21.79 0.63
N GLU A 187 -1.70 -21.51 0.28
CA GLU A 187 -2.82 -22.39 0.58
C GLU A 187 -2.85 -23.59 -0.39
N ASP A 188 -3.11 -24.77 0.15
CA ASP A 188 -3.17 -26.01 -0.65
C ASP A 188 -4.32 -26.02 -1.67
N TYR A 189 -5.35 -25.22 -1.42
CA TYR A 189 -6.54 -25.16 -2.24
C TYR A 189 -6.88 -23.73 -2.62
N TYR A 190 -6.83 -23.39 -3.90
CA TYR A 190 -7.00 -22.03 -4.42
C TYR A 190 -8.22 -21.27 -3.87
N PRO A 191 -9.46 -21.85 -3.75
CA PRO A 191 -10.56 -21.13 -3.14
C PRO A 191 -10.36 -20.74 -1.67
N ALA A 192 -9.45 -21.41 -0.94
CA ALA A 192 -9.16 -21.05 0.47
C ALA A 192 -8.53 -19.66 0.58
N VAL A 193 -7.82 -19.20 -0.46
CA VAL A 193 -7.23 -17.85 -0.52
C VAL A 193 -8.28 -16.76 -0.33
N PHE A 194 -9.52 -17.00 -0.75
CA PHE A 194 -10.62 -16.02 -0.66
C PHE A 194 -11.48 -16.18 0.60
N THR A 195 -11.12 -17.10 1.48
CA THR A 195 -11.80 -17.28 2.77
C THR A 195 -11.26 -16.34 3.83
N LYS A 196 -11.92 -16.33 5.00
CA LYS A 196 -11.48 -15.52 6.15
C LYS A 196 -10.12 -16.03 6.66
N ARG A 197 -9.19 -15.12 6.88
CA ARG A 197 -7.90 -15.35 7.53
C ARG A 197 -7.19 -16.62 7.04
N ASN A 198 -6.34 -16.45 6.09
CA ASN A 198 -5.44 -17.50 5.62
C ASN A 198 -3.98 -17.05 5.69
N LYS A 199 -3.06 -17.98 5.48
CA LYS A 199 -1.62 -17.74 5.58
C LYS A 199 -1.02 -17.06 4.36
N GLU A 200 -1.74 -17.03 3.24
CA GLU A 200 -1.28 -16.44 2.00
C GLU A 200 -1.55 -14.94 1.90
N ILE A 201 -2.59 -14.45 2.60
CA ILE A 201 -2.97 -13.04 2.55
C ILE A 201 -1.93 -12.17 3.27
N MET A 202 -1.26 -11.33 2.51
CA MET A 202 -0.30 -10.35 3.02
C MET A 202 -0.96 -9.04 3.46
N PHE A 203 -1.95 -8.58 2.69
CA PHE A 203 -2.71 -7.36 2.98
C PHE A 203 -4.13 -7.47 2.42
N SER A 204 -5.11 -7.12 3.24
CA SER A 204 -6.51 -7.07 2.84
C SER A 204 -7.25 -5.94 3.54
N VAL A 205 -8.20 -5.34 2.82
CA VAL A 205 -9.16 -4.42 3.43
C VAL A 205 -10.31 -5.24 3.98
N LEU A 206 -10.45 -5.21 5.30
CA LEU A 206 -11.53 -5.94 5.97
C LEU A 206 -12.85 -5.21 5.81
N ALA A 207 -13.88 -5.96 5.46
CA ALA A 207 -15.26 -5.49 5.42
C ALA A 207 -16.05 -6.23 6.50
N GLU A 208 -16.85 -5.49 7.27
CA GLU A 208 -17.69 -6.05 8.31
C GLU A 208 -19.10 -6.31 7.79
N GLU A 209 -19.63 -7.48 8.10
CA GLU A 209 -20.98 -7.87 7.73
C GLU A 209 -22.01 -7.04 8.54
N GLY A 210 -23.00 -6.49 7.87
CA GLY A 210 -24.08 -5.73 8.52
C GLY A 210 -23.92 -4.21 8.58
N ILE A 211 -22.72 -3.66 8.35
CA ILE A 211 -22.50 -2.20 8.39
C ILE A 211 -22.52 -1.55 6.98
N GLY A 212 -22.92 -2.29 5.95
CA GLY A 212 -22.94 -1.76 4.58
C GLY A 212 -21.55 -1.47 3.97
N THR A 213 -20.48 -1.85 4.67
CA THR A 213 -19.09 -1.71 4.21
C THR A 213 -18.60 -2.93 3.43
N GLY A 214 -19.43 -3.95 3.28
CA GLY A 214 -19.12 -5.18 2.58
C GLY A 214 -18.63 -4.96 1.14
N ASN A 215 -17.87 -5.93 0.64
CA ASN A 215 -17.40 -5.91 -0.73
C ASN A 215 -18.60 -5.97 -1.69
N LYS A 216 -18.88 -4.88 -2.39
CA LYS A 216 -19.98 -4.75 -3.35
C LYS A 216 -19.66 -5.31 -4.75
N ILE A 217 -18.42 -5.78 -4.96
CA ILE A 217 -18.03 -6.34 -6.27
C ILE A 217 -18.85 -7.57 -6.62
N PRO A 218 -19.08 -8.56 -5.72
CA PRO A 218 -19.93 -9.68 -6.02
C PRO A 218 -21.37 -9.30 -6.40
N MET A 219 -21.91 -8.22 -5.79
CA MET A 219 -23.24 -7.71 -6.10
C MET A 219 -23.38 -7.21 -7.54
N GLY A 220 -22.29 -6.71 -8.14
CA GLY A 220 -22.27 -6.25 -9.53
C GLY A 220 -22.15 -7.37 -10.55
N PHE A 221 -21.62 -8.53 -10.15
CA PHE A 221 -21.34 -9.66 -11.04
C PHE A 221 -22.23 -10.89 -10.83
N ALA A 222 -22.88 -11.00 -9.67
CA ALA A 222 -23.78 -12.12 -9.41
C ALA A 222 -25.09 -11.97 -10.21
N GLY A 223 -25.45 -13.02 -10.94
CA GLY A 223 -26.64 -13.02 -11.80
C GLY A 223 -27.99 -13.18 -11.09
N GLU A 224 -28.01 -13.44 -9.77
CA GLU A 224 -29.25 -13.70 -9.02
C GLU A 224 -29.34 -12.82 -7.76
N ALA A 225 -30.53 -12.30 -7.50
CA ALA A 225 -30.85 -11.46 -6.35
C ALA A 225 -30.53 -12.14 -4.99
N LYS A 226 -30.65 -13.47 -4.90
CA LYS A 226 -30.32 -14.24 -3.69
C LYS A 226 -28.86 -14.16 -3.26
N TYR A 227 -27.96 -13.78 -4.19
CA TYR A 227 -26.57 -13.52 -3.91
C TYR A 227 -26.25 -12.03 -3.75
N GLY A 228 -27.27 -11.19 -3.59
CA GLY A 228 -27.12 -9.76 -3.43
C GLY A 228 -26.85 -9.00 -4.74
N ALA A 229 -27.18 -9.61 -5.89
CA ALA A 229 -27.00 -8.97 -7.20
C ALA A 229 -27.87 -7.73 -7.35
N THR A 230 -27.31 -6.66 -7.86
CA THR A 230 -28.04 -5.56 -8.46
C THR A 230 -28.03 -5.76 -9.97
N ASN A 231 -29.13 -5.47 -10.66
CA ASN A 231 -29.39 -5.75 -12.09
C ASN A 231 -28.36 -5.15 -13.10
N GLY A 232 -27.07 -5.17 -12.78
CA GLY A 232 -26.09 -4.38 -13.49
C GLY A 232 -25.22 -5.10 -14.52
N VAL A 233 -24.94 -6.40 -14.35
CA VAL A 233 -24.06 -7.11 -15.28
C VAL A 233 -24.53 -8.56 -15.41
N HIS A 234 -25.02 -8.92 -16.58
CA HIS A 234 -25.22 -10.31 -16.96
C HIS A 234 -23.97 -10.81 -17.66
N LEU A 235 -23.31 -11.82 -17.09
CA LEU A 235 -22.33 -12.60 -17.85
C LEU A 235 -23.11 -13.38 -18.89
N THR A 236 -22.97 -13.02 -20.17
CA THR A 236 -23.43 -13.86 -21.25
C THR A 236 -22.63 -15.15 -21.23
N SER A 237 -23.34 -16.29 -21.18
CA SER A 237 -22.71 -17.60 -21.33
C SER A 237 -22.03 -17.66 -22.69
N TRP A 238 -20.76 -18.00 -22.68
CA TRP A 238 -20.02 -18.46 -23.86
C TRP A 238 -20.38 -19.90 -24.17
#